data_e286a61c930fd4c903cc89b3ec341579
#
_entry.id   e286a61c930fd4c903cc89b3ec341579
#
_cell.length_a   1.000
_cell.length_b   1.000
_cell.length_c   1.000
_cell.angle_alpha   90.00
_cell.angle_beta   90.00
_cell.angle_gamma   90.00
#
_symmetry.space_group_name_H-M   'P 1'
#
loop_
_entity.id
_entity.type
_entity.pdbx_description
1 polymer ?
#
loop_
_entity_poly.entity_id
_entity_poly.type
_entity_poly.pdbx_seq_one_letter_code
_entity_poly.pdbx_strand_id
1 'polypeptide(L)'
;MSGLEIERKFLVKKGDAYKSAAFSNSHIQQGYIPADGATVRVRTRDDKAYLTIKGKSVNGGMTRYEFEKKITMDEAQHLLQLCKGGVIDKRRYLVKSGKHTFEVDEFYGDNEGLVMAEVELSDENEAYVKPDFIGMEVTGDKRFYNSHLLNFPFVVWRNTLPEEYR
;
A
#
# COMPACT_ATOMS: atom_id res chain seq x y z
N MET A 1 -11.74 12.73 -11.44
CA MET A 1 -10.82 12.98 -12.54
C MET A 1 -10.01 11.73 -12.87
N SER A 2 -9.95 11.39 -14.11
CA SER A 2 -9.22 10.22 -14.59
C SER A 2 -7.71 10.40 -14.35
N GLY A 3 -7.07 9.37 -13.81
CA GLY A 3 -5.63 9.34 -13.63
C GLY A 3 -5.08 9.95 -12.35
N LEU A 4 -5.88 10.58 -11.52
CA LEU A 4 -5.41 11.08 -10.23
C LEU A 4 -5.77 10.11 -9.11
N GLU A 5 -4.79 9.81 -8.27
CA GLU A 5 -4.97 9.05 -7.06
C GLU A 5 -4.83 9.99 -5.86
N ILE A 6 -5.86 10.05 -5.03
CA ILE A 6 -5.87 10.85 -3.80
C ILE A 6 -6.13 9.87 -2.68
N GLU A 7 -5.16 9.72 -1.77
CA GLU A 7 -5.29 8.76 -0.68
C GLU A 7 -4.65 9.26 0.60
N ARG A 8 -5.13 8.75 1.74
CA ARG A 8 -4.50 8.94 3.04
C ARG A 8 -4.04 7.60 3.58
N LYS A 9 -2.93 7.60 4.28
CA LYS A 9 -2.29 6.40 4.80
C LYS A 9 -2.16 6.49 6.31
N PHE A 10 -2.42 5.37 6.99
CA PHE A 10 -2.41 5.30 8.45
C PHE A 10 -1.71 4.04 8.94
N LEU A 11 -1.17 4.10 10.13
CA LEU A 11 -0.76 2.90 10.86
C LEU A 11 -2.00 2.25 11.49
N VAL A 12 -1.95 0.94 11.64
CA VAL A 12 -3.02 0.15 12.24
C VAL A 12 -2.51 -0.41 13.57
N LYS A 13 -3.33 -0.27 14.61
CA LYS A 13 -3.00 -0.74 15.96
C LYS A 13 -2.92 -2.27 15.98
N LYS A 14 -2.05 -2.80 16.83
CA LYS A 14 -1.91 -4.25 17.04
C LYS A 14 -3.26 -4.91 17.29
N GLY A 15 -3.38 -6.16 16.84
CA GLY A 15 -4.58 -6.96 17.02
C GLY A 15 -5.16 -7.39 15.69
N ASP A 16 -6.29 -8.09 15.76
CA ASP A 16 -6.93 -8.68 14.59
C ASP A 16 -8.27 -8.02 14.23
N ALA A 17 -8.56 -6.85 14.79
CA ALA A 17 -9.84 -6.18 14.58
C ALA A 17 -10.13 -5.94 13.10
N TYR A 18 -9.12 -5.57 12.31
CA TYR A 18 -9.31 -5.34 10.87
C TYR A 18 -9.66 -6.64 10.13
N LYS A 19 -9.13 -7.78 10.58
CA LYS A 19 -9.43 -9.07 9.94
C LYS A 19 -10.88 -9.46 10.16
N SER A 20 -11.38 -9.26 11.38
CA SER A 20 -12.79 -9.55 11.71
C SER A 20 -13.75 -8.62 10.99
N ALA A 21 -13.34 -7.37 10.75
CA ALA A 21 -14.17 -6.37 10.09
C ALA A 21 -14.15 -6.47 8.56
N ALA A 22 -13.19 -7.20 7.99
CA ALA A 22 -13.01 -7.25 6.54
C ALA A 22 -14.11 -8.08 5.87
N PHE A 23 -14.59 -7.59 4.73
CA PHE A 23 -15.54 -8.35 3.89
C PHE A 23 -14.83 -9.14 2.80
N SER A 24 -13.52 -8.88 2.57
CA SER A 24 -12.73 -9.55 1.54
C SER A 24 -11.26 -9.41 1.85
N ASN A 25 -10.44 -10.31 1.32
CA ASN A 25 -8.99 -10.19 1.40
C ASN A 25 -8.35 -10.83 0.17
N SER A 26 -7.09 -10.45 -0.11
CA SER A 26 -6.34 -11.00 -1.24
C SER A 26 -4.85 -10.99 -0.92
N HIS A 27 -4.13 -11.95 -1.51
CA HIS A 27 -2.67 -12.03 -1.40
C HIS A 27 -2.03 -11.20 -2.50
N ILE A 28 -1.13 -10.31 -2.13
CA ILE A 28 -0.46 -9.39 -3.05
C ILE A 28 1.05 -9.60 -2.98
N GLN A 29 1.67 -9.71 -4.15
CA GLN A 29 3.12 -9.64 -4.29
C GLN A 29 3.42 -8.55 -5.30
N GLN A 30 4.38 -7.68 -5.00
CA GLN A 30 4.71 -6.58 -5.90
C GLN A 30 6.18 -6.25 -5.87
N GLY A 31 6.70 -5.93 -7.03
CA GLY A 31 8.07 -5.50 -7.22
C GLY A 31 8.11 -4.18 -7.98
N TYR A 32 9.29 -3.58 -8.04
CA TYR A 32 9.48 -2.25 -8.62
C TYR A 32 10.61 -2.28 -9.63
N ILE A 33 10.34 -1.77 -10.82
CA ILE A 33 11.33 -1.60 -11.87
C ILE A 33 11.95 -0.22 -11.66
N PRO A 34 13.30 -0.12 -11.60
CA PRO A 34 13.95 1.18 -11.39
C PRO A 34 13.52 2.23 -12.42
N ALA A 35 13.17 3.41 -11.94
CA ALA A 35 12.76 4.53 -12.77
C ALA A 35 13.12 5.84 -12.06
N ASP A 36 13.37 6.89 -12.83
CA ASP A 36 13.65 8.21 -12.31
C ASP A 36 12.42 9.08 -12.47
N GLY A 37 11.99 9.71 -11.37
CA GLY A 37 10.84 10.61 -11.37
C GLY A 37 9.47 9.92 -11.42
N ALA A 38 9.43 8.60 -11.35
CA ALA A 38 8.19 7.83 -11.37
C ALA A 38 8.38 6.54 -10.58
N THR A 39 7.26 5.94 -10.17
CA THR A 39 7.25 4.61 -9.58
C THR A 39 6.64 3.64 -10.58
N VAL A 40 7.38 2.59 -10.94
CA VAL A 40 6.92 1.56 -11.86
C VAL A 40 6.78 0.26 -11.09
N ARG A 41 5.55 -0.22 -10.95
CA ARG A 41 5.23 -1.37 -10.11
C ARG A 41 4.60 -2.50 -10.93
N VAL A 42 5.08 -3.72 -10.69
CA VAL A 42 4.45 -4.94 -11.18
C VAL A 42 3.84 -5.65 -9.98
N ARG A 43 2.56 -5.93 -10.04
CA ARG A 43 1.81 -6.53 -8.92
C ARG A 43 1.03 -7.75 -9.39
N THR A 44 1.09 -8.81 -8.58
CA THR A 44 0.12 -9.90 -8.67
C THR A 44 -0.83 -9.80 -7.47
N ARG A 45 -2.11 -10.04 -7.72
CA ARG A 45 -3.13 -10.11 -6.69
C ARG A 45 -3.95 -11.36 -6.95
N ASP A 46 -3.73 -12.39 -6.14
CA ASP A 46 -4.27 -13.73 -6.36
C ASP A 46 -3.88 -14.22 -7.78
N ASP A 47 -4.84 -14.39 -8.67
CA ASP A 47 -4.61 -14.88 -10.04
C ASP A 47 -4.58 -13.76 -11.09
N LYS A 48 -4.52 -12.51 -10.68
CA LYS A 48 -4.52 -11.34 -11.57
C LYS A 48 -3.22 -10.57 -11.45
N ALA A 49 -2.87 -9.83 -12.50
CA ALA A 49 -1.64 -9.05 -12.52
C ALA A 49 -1.86 -7.67 -13.13
N TYR A 50 -1.05 -6.71 -12.68
CA TYR A 50 -1.19 -5.30 -13.05
C TYR A 50 0.17 -4.64 -13.20
N LEU A 51 0.28 -3.76 -14.19
CA LEU A 51 1.39 -2.82 -14.33
C LEU A 51 0.89 -1.44 -13.93
N THR A 52 1.55 -0.81 -12.96
CA THR A 52 1.15 0.51 -12.46
C THR A 52 2.33 1.47 -12.55
N ILE A 53 2.08 2.66 -13.08
CA ILE A 53 3.08 3.73 -13.14
C ILE A 53 2.48 4.93 -12.43
N LYS A 54 3.19 5.44 -11.41
CA LYS A 54 2.77 6.60 -10.63
C LYS A 54 3.79 7.71 -10.76
N GLY A 55 3.31 8.93 -10.98
CA GLY A 55 4.14 10.12 -10.99
C GLY A 55 4.53 10.56 -9.58
N LYS A 56 5.23 11.68 -9.48
CA LYS A 56 5.59 12.26 -8.19
C LYS A 56 4.35 12.70 -7.44
N SER A 57 4.35 12.48 -6.13
CA SER A 57 3.26 12.94 -5.28
C SER A 57 3.36 14.45 -5.03
N VAL A 58 2.21 15.07 -4.86
CA VAL A 58 2.05 16.48 -4.51
C VAL A 58 1.13 16.57 -3.29
N ASN A 59 0.94 17.78 -2.75
CA ASN A 59 0.05 18.03 -1.62
C ASN A 59 0.39 17.13 -0.40
N GLY A 60 1.67 17.16 0.01
CA GLY A 60 2.12 16.41 1.18
C GLY A 60 2.12 14.91 0.99
N GLY A 61 2.19 14.44 -0.25
CA GLY A 61 2.19 13.01 -0.57
C GLY A 61 0.80 12.43 -0.79
N MET A 62 -0.24 13.26 -0.75
CA MET A 62 -1.63 12.79 -0.84
C MET A 62 -2.05 12.46 -2.28
N THR A 63 -1.57 13.23 -3.26
CA THR A 63 -2.06 13.17 -4.64
C THR A 63 -0.92 12.86 -5.62
N ARG A 64 -1.16 11.96 -6.57
CA ARG A 64 -0.26 11.72 -7.70
C ARG A 64 -1.01 11.13 -8.88
N TYR A 65 -0.46 11.34 -10.08
CA TYR A 65 -0.99 10.70 -11.28
C TYR A 65 -0.73 9.20 -11.22
N GLU A 66 -1.75 8.41 -11.56
CA GLU A 66 -1.63 6.95 -11.60
C GLU A 66 -2.14 6.43 -12.93
N PHE A 67 -1.31 5.60 -13.57
CA PHE A 67 -1.68 4.78 -14.71
C PHE A 67 -1.64 3.32 -14.28
N GLU A 68 -2.71 2.56 -14.53
CA GLU A 68 -2.73 1.14 -14.21
C GLU A 68 -3.34 0.36 -15.37
N LYS A 69 -2.70 -0.75 -15.72
CA LYS A 69 -3.17 -1.64 -16.78
C LYS A 69 -3.08 -3.08 -16.32
N LYS A 70 -4.15 -3.84 -16.56
CA LYS A 70 -4.15 -5.27 -16.31
C LYS A 70 -3.25 -5.96 -17.35
N ILE A 71 -2.40 -6.87 -16.88
CA ILE A 71 -1.51 -7.67 -17.70
C ILE A 71 -1.76 -9.13 -17.41
N THR A 72 -1.18 -10.02 -18.22
CA THR A 72 -1.27 -11.46 -17.97
C THR A 72 -0.32 -11.87 -16.88
N MET A 73 -0.58 -13.03 -16.25
CA MET A 73 0.35 -13.59 -15.26
C MET A 73 1.69 -13.90 -15.89
N ASP A 74 1.71 -14.34 -17.16
CA ASP A 74 2.95 -14.60 -17.89
C ASP A 74 3.76 -13.32 -18.06
N GLU A 75 3.11 -12.23 -18.49
CA GLU A 75 3.77 -10.92 -18.60
C GLU A 75 4.32 -10.47 -17.24
N ALA A 76 3.56 -10.66 -16.17
CA ALA A 76 4.00 -10.30 -14.83
C ALA A 76 5.25 -11.08 -14.41
N GLN A 77 5.31 -12.38 -14.70
CA GLN A 77 6.49 -13.20 -14.36
C GLN A 77 7.75 -12.67 -15.04
N HIS A 78 7.65 -12.27 -16.30
CA HIS A 78 8.78 -11.69 -17.02
C HIS A 78 9.17 -10.32 -16.46
N LEU A 79 8.19 -9.46 -16.19
CA LEU A 79 8.44 -8.12 -15.67
C LEU A 79 9.00 -8.14 -14.24
N LEU A 80 8.58 -9.10 -13.41
CA LEU A 80 9.11 -9.24 -12.06
C LEU A 80 10.62 -9.51 -12.05
N GLN A 81 11.14 -10.14 -13.10
CA GLN A 81 12.59 -10.37 -13.24
C GLN A 81 13.37 -9.07 -13.44
N LEU A 82 12.72 -8.00 -13.88
CA LEU A 82 13.34 -6.69 -14.04
C LEU A 82 13.30 -5.87 -12.75
N CYS A 83 12.57 -6.31 -11.75
CA CYS A 83 12.44 -5.60 -10.48
C CYS A 83 13.72 -5.71 -9.66
N LYS A 84 14.00 -4.68 -8.88
CA LYS A 84 15.18 -4.61 -8.01
C LYS A 84 14.74 -4.60 -6.55
N GLY A 85 15.60 -5.18 -5.68
CA GLY A 85 15.37 -5.16 -4.25
C GLY A 85 14.42 -6.24 -3.74
N GLY A 86 13.96 -7.13 -4.59
CA GLY A 86 13.05 -8.21 -4.20
C GLY A 86 11.59 -7.85 -4.37
N VAL A 87 10.73 -8.51 -3.62
CA VAL A 87 9.28 -8.41 -3.76
C VAL A 87 8.66 -8.14 -2.39
N ILE A 88 7.74 -7.17 -2.35
CA ILE A 88 6.87 -6.95 -1.18
C ILE A 88 5.81 -8.04 -1.20
N ASP A 89 5.63 -8.70 -0.07
CA ASP A 89 4.63 -9.74 0.13
C ASP A 89 3.69 -9.28 1.23
N LYS A 90 2.40 -9.21 0.94
CA LYS A 90 1.40 -8.71 1.89
C LYS A 90 0.03 -9.30 1.60
N ARG A 91 -0.86 -9.21 2.58
CA ARG A 91 -2.26 -9.55 2.40
C ARG A 91 -3.10 -8.30 2.66
N ARG A 92 -3.97 -8.01 1.72
CA ARG A 92 -4.85 -6.84 1.79
C ARG A 92 -6.22 -7.25 2.25
N TYR A 93 -6.68 -6.58 3.30
CA TYR A 93 -8.02 -6.75 3.86
C TYR A 93 -8.84 -5.52 3.51
N LEU A 94 -10.06 -5.73 3.01
CA LEU A 94 -10.95 -4.63 2.64
C LEU A 94 -12.00 -4.44 3.73
N VAL A 95 -12.04 -3.25 4.31
CA VAL A 95 -12.93 -2.92 5.43
C VAL A 95 -13.82 -1.74 5.03
N LYS A 96 -15.13 -1.94 5.08
CA LYS A 96 -16.10 -0.86 4.84
C LYS A 96 -16.15 0.07 6.03
N SER A 97 -16.18 1.38 5.76
CA SER A 97 -16.36 2.41 6.78
C SER A 97 -17.09 3.60 6.16
N GLY A 98 -18.38 3.75 6.48
CA GLY A 98 -19.23 4.72 5.79
C GLY A 98 -19.33 4.36 4.31
N LYS A 99 -19.11 5.35 3.45
CA LYS A 99 -19.13 5.14 2.00
C LYS A 99 -17.76 4.75 1.43
N HIS A 100 -16.73 4.66 2.28
CA HIS A 100 -15.38 4.34 1.84
C HIS A 100 -15.02 2.88 2.13
N THR A 101 -13.96 2.41 1.46
CA THR A 101 -13.34 1.14 1.76
C THR A 101 -11.90 1.41 2.17
N PHE A 102 -11.53 0.98 3.39
CA PHE A 102 -10.14 1.01 3.82
C PHE A 102 -9.44 -0.25 3.32
N GLU A 103 -8.27 -0.06 2.73
CA GLU A 103 -7.40 -1.16 2.32
C GLU A 103 -6.35 -1.35 3.41
N VAL A 104 -6.43 -2.45 4.15
CA VAL A 104 -5.54 -2.72 5.27
C VAL A 104 -4.55 -3.81 4.84
N ASP A 105 -3.28 -3.44 4.79
CA ASP A 105 -2.20 -4.31 4.34
C ASP A 105 -1.41 -4.85 5.54
N GLU A 106 -1.42 -6.17 5.66
CA GLU A 106 -0.58 -6.89 6.62
C GLU A 106 0.65 -7.40 5.87
N PHE A 107 1.83 -6.99 6.30
CA PHE A 107 3.09 -7.30 5.61
C PHE A 107 3.75 -8.56 6.16
N TYR A 108 4.52 -9.24 5.31
CA TYR A 108 5.26 -10.45 5.64
C TYR A 108 6.76 -10.28 5.38
N GLY A 109 7.54 -11.30 5.71
CA GLY A 109 8.98 -11.29 5.50
C GLY A 109 9.67 -10.24 6.36
N ASP A 110 10.56 -9.45 5.77
CA ASP A 110 11.33 -8.43 6.50
C ASP A 110 10.47 -7.26 6.98
N ASN A 111 9.23 -7.18 6.54
CA ASN A 111 8.27 -6.16 6.95
C ASN A 111 7.21 -6.71 7.91
N GLU A 112 7.40 -7.93 8.41
CA GLU A 112 6.44 -8.55 9.31
C GLU A 112 6.22 -7.72 10.56
N GLY A 113 4.97 -7.61 10.97
CA GLY A 113 4.55 -6.79 12.10
C GLY A 113 4.03 -5.42 11.66
N LEU A 114 4.34 -4.98 10.45
CA LEU A 114 3.81 -3.73 9.92
C LEU A 114 2.41 -3.96 9.35
N VAL A 115 1.46 -3.15 9.80
CA VAL A 115 0.11 -3.12 9.26
C VAL A 115 -0.24 -1.68 8.95
N MET A 116 -0.60 -1.41 7.71
CA MET A 116 -0.95 -0.07 7.26
C MET A 116 -2.32 -0.08 6.59
N ALA A 117 -2.98 1.06 6.63
CA ALA A 117 -4.28 1.21 5.97
C ALA A 117 -4.26 2.43 5.06
N GLU A 118 -4.96 2.33 3.94
CA GLU A 118 -5.15 3.42 3.02
C GLU A 118 -6.63 3.60 2.74
N VAL A 119 -7.04 4.86 2.57
CA VAL A 119 -8.38 5.20 2.10
C VAL A 119 -8.24 6.12 0.89
N GLU A 120 -8.90 5.75 -0.20
CA GLU A 120 -8.90 6.56 -1.42
C GLU A 120 -10.06 7.54 -1.39
N LEU A 121 -9.77 8.79 -1.76
CA LEU A 121 -10.74 9.88 -1.74
C LEU A 121 -10.92 10.45 -3.14
N SER A 122 -12.06 11.08 -3.39
CA SER A 122 -12.30 11.79 -4.65
C SER A 122 -11.85 13.25 -4.59
N ASP A 123 -11.57 13.76 -3.38
CA ASP A 123 -11.11 15.12 -3.15
C ASP A 123 -10.25 15.14 -1.90
N GLU A 124 -9.23 16.01 -1.87
CA GLU A 124 -8.29 16.10 -0.74
C GLU A 124 -8.95 16.46 0.58
N ASN A 125 -10.08 17.13 0.53
CA ASN A 125 -10.82 17.55 1.73
C ASN A 125 -12.05 16.68 2.01
N GLU A 126 -12.19 15.57 1.31
CA GLU A 126 -13.34 14.69 1.50
C GLU A 126 -13.34 14.08 2.90
N ALA A 127 -14.50 14.11 3.56
CA ALA A 127 -14.67 13.51 4.89
C ALA A 127 -14.75 11.99 4.77
N TYR A 128 -14.20 11.30 5.77
CA TYR A 128 -14.25 9.85 5.87
C TYR A 128 -14.35 9.45 7.34
N VAL A 129 -14.80 8.23 7.60
CA VAL A 129 -14.96 7.70 8.95
C VAL A 129 -13.84 6.71 9.23
N LYS A 130 -13.02 6.97 10.25
CA LYS A 130 -11.93 6.08 10.64
C LYS A 130 -12.46 4.96 11.55
N PRO A 131 -12.27 3.69 11.17
CA PRO A 131 -12.49 2.58 12.11
C PRO A 131 -11.59 2.72 13.35
N ASP A 132 -12.02 2.14 14.46
CA ASP A 132 -11.32 2.28 15.76
C ASP A 132 -9.88 1.75 15.74
N PHE A 133 -9.58 0.77 14.89
CA PHE A 133 -8.22 0.20 14.80
C PHE A 133 -7.26 1.08 13.98
N ILE A 134 -7.75 2.09 13.31
CA ILE A 134 -6.90 3.03 12.56
C ILE A 134 -6.25 4.01 13.53
N GLY A 135 -4.93 4.12 13.44
CA GLY A 135 -4.15 4.96 14.32
C GLY A 135 -3.56 6.19 13.63
N MET A 136 -2.26 6.39 13.84
CA MET A 136 -1.55 7.59 13.40
C MET A 136 -1.50 7.70 11.89
N GLU A 137 -1.78 8.90 11.36
CA GLU A 137 -1.65 9.17 9.93
C GLU A 137 -0.17 9.30 9.54
N VAL A 138 0.22 8.63 8.46
CA VAL A 138 1.58 8.64 7.92
C VAL A 138 1.62 9.01 6.45
N THR A 139 0.59 9.68 5.96
CA THR A 139 0.53 10.16 4.58
C THR A 139 1.77 10.99 4.25
N GLY A 140 2.45 10.65 3.15
CA GLY A 140 3.65 11.37 2.72
C GLY A 140 4.94 10.98 3.44
N ASP A 141 4.87 10.15 4.46
CA ASP A 141 6.09 9.65 5.13
C ASP A 141 6.69 8.53 4.29
N LYS A 142 7.85 8.79 3.72
CA LYS A 142 8.50 7.88 2.76
C LYS A 142 8.85 6.51 3.34
N ARG A 143 9.04 6.41 4.67
CA ARG A 143 9.34 5.12 5.30
C ARG A 143 8.25 4.08 5.02
N PHE A 144 7.02 4.54 4.81
CA PHE A 144 5.86 3.68 4.63
C PHE A 144 5.48 3.45 3.17
N TYR A 145 6.27 3.95 2.23
CA TYR A 145 6.06 3.63 0.81
C TYR A 145 6.54 2.20 0.56
N ASN A 146 5.71 1.41 -0.10
CA ASN A 146 6.06 0.01 -0.39
C ASN A 146 7.40 -0.11 -1.12
N SER A 147 7.66 0.77 -2.09
CA SER A 147 8.93 0.78 -2.80
C SER A 147 10.13 1.04 -1.87
N HIS A 148 9.94 1.84 -0.85
CA HIS A 148 11.00 2.16 0.11
C HIS A 148 11.26 1.00 1.08
N LEU A 149 10.21 0.25 1.42
CA LEU A 149 10.31 -0.89 2.34
C LEU A 149 11.21 -2.02 1.80
N LEU A 150 11.44 -2.08 0.50
CA LEU A 150 12.36 -3.06 -0.07
C LEU A 150 13.81 -2.80 0.34
N ASN A 151 14.20 -1.53 0.45
CA ASN A 151 15.57 -1.13 0.79
C ASN A 151 15.73 -0.84 2.27
N PHE A 152 14.67 -0.41 2.93
CA PHE A 152 14.62 -0.10 4.35
C PHE A 152 13.46 -0.84 4.99
N PRO A 153 13.61 -2.16 5.19
CA PRO A 153 12.51 -2.97 5.71
C PRO A 153 12.18 -2.63 7.17
N PHE A 154 10.94 -2.87 7.52
CA PHE A 154 10.38 -2.55 8.83
C PHE A 154 11.19 -3.14 10.00
N VAL A 155 11.74 -4.32 9.83
CA VAL A 155 12.54 -4.99 10.85
C VAL A 155 13.71 -4.13 11.32
N VAL A 156 14.24 -3.25 10.47
CA VAL A 156 15.39 -2.41 10.78
C VAL A 156 15.02 -1.24 11.70
N TRP A 157 13.83 -0.67 11.52
CA TRP A 157 13.45 0.57 12.22
C TRP A 157 12.15 0.47 13.03
N ARG A 158 11.60 -0.75 13.19
CA ARG A 158 10.34 -0.95 13.91
C ARG A 158 10.33 -0.36 15.31
N ASN A 159 11.48 -0.42 16.01
CA ASN A 159 11.56 0.06 17.39
C ASN A 159 11.50 1.58 17.51
N THR A 160 11.50 2.31 16.39
CA THR A 160 11.30 3.76 16.38
C THR A 160 9.82 4.14 16.48
N LEU A 161 8.91 3.17 16.28
CA LEU A 161 7.48 3.40 16.40
C LEU A 161 6.97 3.14 17.81
N PRO A 162 5.84 3.78 18.20
CA PRO A 162 5.16 3.43 19.45
C PRO A 162 4.82 1.95 19.48
N GLU A 163 4.83 1.38 20.68
CA GLU A 163 4.63 -0.06 20.90
C GLU A 163 3.32 -0.57 20.30
N GLU A 164 2.28 0.24 20.28
CA GLU A 164 0.98 -0.15 19.73
C GLU A 164 0.99 -0.41 18.21
N TYR A 165 2.10 -0.06 17.53
CA TYR A 165 2.22 -0.21 16.07
C TYR A 165 3.33 -1.18 15.64
N ARG A 166 3.98 -1.89 16.56
CA ARG A 166 5.11 -2.75 16.21
C ARG A 166 5.01 -4.19 16.73
#